data_565a7f7115a51bebdd39e52b590cdcfc
#
_entry.id   565a7f7115a51bebdd39e52b590cdcfc
#
_cell.length_a   1.000
_cell.length_b   1.000
_cell.length_c   1.000
_cell.angle_alpha   90.00
_cell.angle_beta   90.00
_cell.angle_gamma   90.00
#
_symmetry.space_group_name_H-M   'P 1'
#
loop_
_entity.id
_entity.type
_entity.pdbx_description
1 polymer ?
#
loop_
_entity_poly.entity_id
_entity_poly.type
_entity_poly.pdbx_seq_one_letter_code
_entity_poly.pdbx_strand_id
1 'polypeptide(L)'
;MASDVHQKALAVNLDPTRYGSFAEIGAGQEVVRWFFRVGGAAGTIAKSISAYDMEVSDVIYGRAQRYVSRSRLEAMLAHEHGLNVERLSGLRGADTAFFAFADTVAARSYRGTNECHAWMGTRFQASPGAGDSQILLHVRMLDSENQQQQEALGIVGVNLVYGAFYRADEPERLIESLLDGLSIDRIEVDMIEFSGEAFREVDNRVMSLKLVQLCLTPAAVFTATGETLQVSELLYGKPVLVQRGRFRPPTLVNEDMQQGALAHFRENSEVEEGAVVSLMEMTLPDLSVGGDIQLGDFLDRIEALAAGPFAVLISNYVPYFRLAEYLARNTREPIGIALGIRNVKDIFDEKHYRDLGGGILEATGRLFKSQVRLFVYPELDAGSGELVSADSLEIASDINLIYRYLVENGSIRAIRGFGPENLRIYSDDVLERIRSGDPSWQEMVPSAVAQAIQSRKLLGYSG
;
A
#
# COMPACT_ATOMS: atom_id res chain seq x y z
N MET A 1 11.11 -11.77 23.41
CA MET A 1 11.35 -13.03 22.67
C MET A 1 10.15 -13.24 21.77
N ALA A 2 10.37 -13.46 20.46
CA ALA A 2 9.30 -13.83 19.55
C ALA A 2 8.68 -15.15 20.06
N SER A 3 7.36 -15.14 20.26
CA SER A 3 6.63 -16.32 20.71
C SER A 3 6.59 -17.33 19.55
N ASP A 4 6.99 -18.56 19.77
CA ASP A 4 6.91 -19.63 18.78
C ASP A 4 5.47 -19.83 18.32
N VAL A 5 5.25 -20.12 17.05
CA VAL A 5 3.93 -20.35 16.43
C VAL A 5 3.14 -21.43 17.19
N HIS A 6 3.81 -22.49 17.64
CA HIS A 6 3.23 -23.51 18.52
C HIS A 6 2.66 -22.93 19.82
N GLN A 7 3.42 -22.05 20.47
CA GLN A 7 2.99 -21.42 21.73
C GLN A 7 1.81 -20.50 21.52
N LYS A 8 1.78 -19.76 20.39
CA LYS A 8 0.67 -18.88 20.03
C LYS A 8 -0.62 -19.69 19.79
N ALA A 9 -0.56 -20.74 18.97
CA ALA A 9 -1.72 -21.60 18.71
C ALA A 9 -2.21 -22.28 19.98
N LEU A 10 -1.30 -22.76 20.84
CA LEU A 10 -1.64 -23.38 22.13
C LEU A 10 -2.28 -22.37 23.10
N ALA A 11 -1.78 -21.15 23.17
CA ALA A 11 -2.36 -20.11 24.02
C ALA A 11 -3.82 -19.82 23.65
N VAL A 12 -4.13 -19.73 22.35
CA VAL A 12 -5.52 -19.57 21.88
C VAL A 12 -6.38 -20.79 22.24
N ASN A 13 -5.87 -22.01 22.04
CA ASN A 13 -6.62 -23.24 22.36
C ASN A 13 -6.90 -23.42 23.84
N LEU A 14 -6.04 -22.91 24.71
CA LEU A 14 -6.22 -22.98 26.17
C LEU A 14 -7.02 -21.85 26.76
N ASP A 15 -7.42 -20.86 25.96
CA ASP A 15 -8.27 -19.76 26.40
C ASP A 15 -9.76 -20.18 26.34
N PRO A 16 -10.42 -20.46 27.48
CA PRO A 16 -11.80 -20.92 27.47
C PRO A 16 -12.80 -19.84 27.03
N THR A 17 -12.35 -18.58 26.94
CA THR A 17 -13.18 -17.45 26.53
C THR A 17 -13.21 -17.24 25.02
N ARG A 18 -12.50 -18.04 24.22
CA ARG A 18 -12.43 -17.93 22.76
C ARG A 18 -13.05 -19.13 22.08
N TYR A 19 -13.96 -18.91 21.13
CA TYR A 19 -14.60 -19.99 20.40
C TYR A 19 -14.97 -19.56 18.99
N GLY A 20 -14.55 -20.32 17.98
CA GLY A 20 -14.81 -19.89 16.63
C GLY A 20 -14.59 -20.91 15.53
N SER A 21 -14.77 -20.45 14.30
CA SER A 21 -14.71 -21.26 13.08
C SER A 21 -13.54 -20.86 12.18
N PHE A 22 -13.08 -21.83 11.41
CA PHE A 22 -12.08 -21.63 10.34
C PHE A 22 -12.70 -22.00 8.99
N ALA A 23 -12.55 -21.12 7.99
CA ALA A 23 -12.98 -21.34 6.62
C ALA A 23 -11.83 -21.03 5.66
N GLU A 24 -11.17 -22.07 5.14
CA GLU A 24 -9.95 -21.95 4.35
C GLU A 24 -10.17 -22.52 2.95
N ILE A 25 -9.95 -21.71 1.90
CA ILE A 25 -10.20 -22.05 0.50
C ILE A 25 -8.93 -21.86 -0.33
N GLY A 26 -8.50 -22.88 -1.04
CA GLY A 26 -7.48 -22.81 -2.10
C GLY A 26 -6.12 -23.40 -1.74
N ALA A 27 -5.66 -23.33 -0.49
CA ALA A 27 -4.36 -23.87 -0.05
C ALA A 27 -4.45 -24.99 1.00
N GLY A 28 -5.60 -25.61 1.12
CA GLY A 28 -5.86 -26.59 2.17
C GLY A 28 -6.32 -25.91 3.46
N GLN A 29 -6.10 -26.55 4.59
CA GLN A 29 -6.48 -26.07 5.92
C GLN A 29 -5.22 -25.92 6.79
N GLU A 30 -4.31 -25.07 6.35
CA GLU A 30 -2.98 -24.97 6.96
C GLU A 30 -2.99 -24.14 8.25
N VAL A 31 -3.86 -23.14 8.39
CA VAL A 31 -3.96 -22.35 9.60
C VAL A 31 -4.58 -23.18 10.71
N VAL A 32 -5.76 -23.76 10.50
CA VAL A 32 -6.43 -24.58 11.52
C VAL A 32 -5.64 -25.82 11.88
N ARG A 33 -4.84 -26.35 10.96
CA ARG A 33 -3.94 -27.49 11.22
C ARG A 33 -2.97 -27.22 12.37
N TRP A 34 -2.45 -26.00 12.53
CA TRP A 34 -1.61 -25.63 13.67
C TRP A 34 -2.35 -25.79 14.99
N PHE A 35 -3.59 -25.33 15.07
CA PHE A 35 -4.42 -25.45 16.28
C PHE A 35 -4.72 -26.93 16.62
N PHE A 36 -5.01 -27.77 15.62
CA PHE A 36 -5.21 -29.20 15.86
C PHE A 36 -3.94 -29.91 16.32
N ARG A 37 -2.78 -29.51 15.78
CA ARG A 37 -1.49 -30.13 16.11
C ARG A 37 -1.01 -29.88 17.54
N VAL A 38 -1.28 -28.70 18.08
CA VAL A 38 -0.82 -28.34 19.44
C VAL A 38 -1.72 -28.91 20.55
N GLY A 39 -2.90 -29.43 20.21
CA GLY A 39 -3.86 -29.99 21.16
C GLY A 39 -4.76 -28.91 21.81
N GLY A 40 -5.77 -29.34 22.55
CA GLY A 40 -6.71 -28.41 23.22
C GLY A 40 -7.80 -27.83 22.33
N ALA A 41 -7.82 -28.07 21.04
CA ALA A 41 -8.70 -27.47 20.06
C ALA A 41 -10.21 -27.68 20.29
N ALA A 42 -10.61 -28.77 20.96
CA ALA A 42 -12.02 -29.09 21.19
C ALA A 42 -12.76 -28.03 22.02
N GLY A 43 -12.04 -27.24 22.84
CA GLY A 43 -12.60 -26.14 23.62
C GLY A 43 -12.74 -24.83 22.88
N THR A 44 -12.07 -24.68 21.70
CA THR A 44 -11.88 -23.41 21.00
C THR A 44 -12.42 -23.44 19.58
N ILE A 45 -12.29 -24.57 18.87
CA ILE A 45 -12.69 -24.66 17.46
C ILE A 45 -14.07 -25.26 17.32
N ALA A 46 -15.03 -24.44 16.90
CA ALA A 46 -16.40 -24.87 16.63
C ALA A 46 -16.48 -25.73 15.36
N LYS A 47 -15.76 -25.29 14.31
CA LYS A 47 -15.86 -25.88 12.99
C LYS A 47 -14.63 -25.48 12.16
N SER A 48 -14.19 -26.41 11.30
CA SER A 48 -13.26 -26.12 10.21
C SER A 48 -13.89 -26.59 8.89
N ILE A 49 -13.89 -25.74 7.86
CA ILE A 49 -14.49 -26.04 6.56
C ILE A 49 -13.57 -25.56 5.43
N SER A 50 -13.58 -26.33 4.32
CA SER A 50 -12.97 -25.93 3.05
C SER A 50 -13.98 -26.15 1.94
N ALA A 51 -14.59 -25.08 1.44
CA ALA A 51 -15.49 -25.08 0.29
C ALA A 51 -14.66 -24.91 -0.99
N TYR A 52 -13.89 -25.95 -1.34
CA TYR A 52 -12.89 -25.91 -2.41
C TYR A 52 -13.50 -25.82 -3.80
N ASP A 53 -14.65 -26.46 -4.02
CA ASP A 53 -15.40 -26.37 -5.28
C ASP A 53 -16.13 -25.02 -5.40
N MET A 54 -16.08 -24.42 -6.59
CA MET A 54 -16.68 -23.11 -6.84
C MET A 54 -18.20 -23.10 -6.64
N GLU A 55 -18.91 -24.15 -7.07
CA GLU A 55 -20.37 -24.21 -6.94
C GLU A 55 -20.76 -24.33 -5.47
N VAL A 56 -20.02 -25.14 -4.69
CA VAL A 56 -20.21 -25.27 -3.25
C VAL A 56 -19.91 -23.96 -2.54
N SER A 57 -18.81 -23.30 -2.92
CA SER A 57 -18.44 -21.98 -2.37
C SER A 57 -19.51 -20.92 -2.66
N ASP A 58 -20.09 -20.93 -3.87
CA ASP A 58 -21.16 -20.00 -4.26
C ASP A 58 -22.48 -20.27 -3.52
N VAL A 59 -22.80 -21.51 -3.25
CA VAL A 59 -24.00 -21.88 -2.47
C VAL A 59 -23.88 -21.41 -1.02
N ILE A 60 -22.68 -21.46 -0.43
CA ILE A 60 -22.44 -21.10 0.97
C ILE A 60 -22.28 -19.59 1.14
N TYR A 61 -21.42 -18.96 0.30
CA TYR A 61 -20.95 -17.58 0.49
C TYR A 61 -21.50 -16.59 -0.57
N GLY A 62 -22.34 -17.05 -1.47
CA GLY A 62 -22.84 -16.25 -2.61
C GLY A 62 -21.86 -16.23 -3.79
N ARG A 63 -22.35 -15.77 -4.94
CA ARG A 63 -21.53 -15.65 -6.15
C ARG A 63 -20.50 -14.53 -6.03
N ALA A 64 -19.30 -14.75 -6.57
CA ALA A 64 -18.22 -13.77 -6.62
C ALA A 64 -17.69 -13.63 -8.05
N GLN A 65 -17.27 -12.42 -8.43
CA GLN A 65 -16.57 -12.20 -9.70
C GLN A 65 -15.15 -12.78 -9.67
N ARG A 66 -14.51 -12.74 -8.49
CA ARG A 66 -13.19 -13.32 -8.21
C ARG A 66 -13.26 -14.09 -6.92
N TYR A 67 -12.75 -15.33 -6.91
CA TYR A 67 -12.77 -16.20 -5.72
C TYR A 67 -11.64 -15.84 -4.74
N VAL A 68 -10.49 -15.37 -5.23
CA VAL A 68 -9.43 -14.83 -4.39
C VAL A 68 -9.55 -13.31 -4.44
N SER A 69 -10.29 -12.75 -3.48
CA SER A 69 -10.59 -11.32 -3.42
C SER A 69 -11.03 -10.89 -2.01
N ARG A 70 -10.90 -9.60 -1.74
CA ARG A 70 -11.38 -8.97 -0.51
C ARG A 70 -12.87 -9.28 -0.27
N SER A 71 -13.71 -9.08 -1.28
CA SER A 71 -15.16 -9.28 -1.14
C SER A 71 -15.55 -10.73 -0.82
N ARG A 72 -14.83 -11.72 -1.36
CA ARG A 72 -15.04 -13.13 -1.01
C ARG A 72 -14.63 -13.39 0.44
N LEU A 73 -13.48 -12.89 0.88
CA LEU A 73 -13.03 -13.00 2.26
C LEU A 73 -14.05 -12.40 3.24
N GLU A 74 -14.52 -11.18 2.97
CA GLU A 74 -15.51 -10.49 3.82
C GLU A 74 -16.83 -11.28 3.90
N ALA A 75 -17.31 -11.85 2.79
CA ALA A 75 -18.51 -12.69 2.78
C ALA A 75 -18.32 -13.96 3.62
N MET A 76 -17.14 -14.61 3.54
CA MET A 76 -16.81 -15.78 4.35
C MET A 76 -16.77 -15.45 5.85
N LEU A 77 -16.08 -14.37 6.23
CA LEU A 77 -15.97 -13.92 7.63
C LEU A 77 -17.35 -13.56 8.19
N ALA A 78 -18.16 -12.82 7.45
CA ALA A 78 -19.50 -12.41 7.89
C ALA A 78 -20.42 -13.64 8.08
N HIS A 79 -20.39 -14.58 7.13
CA HIS A 79 -21.18 -15.80 7.21
C HIS A 79 -20.79 -16.69 8.40
N GLU A 80 -19.51 -17.01 8.52
CA GLU A 80 -19.02 -17.93 9.55
C GLU A 80 -19.14 -17.35 10.96
N HIS A 81 -18.82 -16.07 11.14
CA HIS A 81 -18.99 -15.38 12.41
C HIS A 81 -20.47 -15.23 12.78
N GLY A 82 -21.31 -14.83 11.81
CA GLY A 82 -22.75 -14.70 12.01
C GLY A 82 -23.40 -16.00 12.44
N LEU A 83 -23.03 -17.14 11.85
CA LEU A 83 -23.52 -18.47 12.27
C LEU A 83 -23.11 -18.83 13.70
N ASN A 84 -21.86 -18.48 14.12
CA ASN A 84 -21.42 -18.73 15.49
C ASN A 84 -22.27 -17.91 16.48
N VAL A 85 -22.46 -16.62 16.20
CA VAL A 85 -23.26 -15.73 17.06
C VAL A 85 -24.73 -16.21 17.10
N GLU A 86 -25.37 -16.41 15.94
CA GLU A 86 -26.77 -16.82 15.86
C GLU A 86 -27.06 -18.12 16.60
N ARG A 87 -26.22 -19.13 16.44
CA ARG A 87 -26.47 -20.48 16.93
C ARG A 87 -26.00 -20.73 18.36
N LEU A 88 -24.97 -20.00 18.80
CA LEU A 88 -24.25 -20.36 20.04
C LEU A 88 -24.32 -19.27 21.12
N SER A 89 -24.82 -18.05 20.83
CA SER A 89 -24.93 -17.00 21.84
C SER A 89 -25.77 -17.40 23.05
N GLY A 90 -26.88 -18.09 22.83
CA GLY A 90 -27.73 -18.57 23.90
C GLY A 90 -27.09 -19.66 24.79
N LEU A 91 -26.08 -20.34 24.29
CA LEU A 91 -25.42 -21.43 25.01
C LEU A 91 -24.09 -20.99 25.66
N ARG A 92 -23.33 -20.11 25.03
CA ARG A 92 -21.96 -19.75 25.41
C ARG A 92 -21.68 -18.25 25.43
N GLY A 93 -22.54 -17.42 24.86
CA GLY A 93 -22.25 -16.00 24.60
C GLY A 93 -22.04 -15.16 25.86
N ALA A 94 -22.49 -15.63 27.06
CA ALA A 94 -22.21 -14.94 28.30
C ALA A 94 -20.71 -14.96 28.71
N ASP A 95 -20.01 -16.07 28.39
CA ASP A 95 -18.65 -16.32 28.87
C ASP A 95 -17.64 -16.45 27.71
N THR A 96 -18.12 -16.36 26.46
CA THR A 96 -17.31 -16.68 25.29
C THR A 96 -17.41 -15.57 24.25
N ALA A 97 -16.27 -15.09 23.78
CA ALA A 97 -16.11 -14.23 22.61
C ALA A 97 -15.99 -15.08 21.35
N PHE A 98 -16.87 -14.85 20.38
CA PHE A 98 -16.86 -15.60 19.14
C PHE A 98 -15.89 -15.00 18.13
N PHE A 99 -15.33 -15.90 17.26
CA PHE A 99 -14.53 -15.47 16.13
C PHE A 99 -14.77 -16.35 14.89
N ALA A 100 -14.39 -15.81 13.75
CA ALA A 100 -14.16 -16.56 12.52
C ALA A 100 -12.82 -16.15 11.93
N PHE A 101 -12.03 -17.12 11.52
CA PHE A 101 -10.91 -16.93 10.61
C PHE A 101 -11.32 -17.41 9.23
N ALA A 102 -10.95 -16.68 8.20
CA ALA A 102 -11.10 -17.13 6.82
C ALA A 102 -9.90 -16.74 5.97
N ASP A 103 -9.66 -17.55 4.95
CA ASP A 103 -8.75 -17.20 3.86
C ASP A 103 -9.26 -17.71 2.50
N THR A 104 -8.77 -17.06 1.44
CA THR A 104 -8.96 -17.49 0.07
C THR A 104 -7.65 -17.30 -0.69
N VAL A 105 -7.15 -18.36 -1.31
CA VAL A 105 -5.75 -18.49 -1.72
C VAL A 105 -5.62 -18.88 -3.19
N ALA A 106 -4.78 -18.15 -3.92
CA ALA A 106 -4.23 -18.55 -5.22
C ALA A 106 -2.80 -19.07 -5.02
N ALA A 107 -2.66 -20.34 -4.66
CA ALA A 107 -1.36 -20.99 -4.58
C ALA A 107 -0.78 -21.23 -6.00
N ARG A 108 0.50 -21.62 -6.07
CA ARG A 108 1.18 -21.92 -7.33
C ARG A 108 0.42 -22.99 -8.13
N SER A 109 0.02 -22.65 -9.34
CA SER A 109 -0.64 -23.58 -10.24
C SER A 109 0.34 -24.63 -10.77
N TYR A 110 -0.17 -25.74 -11.27
CA TYR A 110 0.68 -26.79 -11.89
C TYR A 110 1.59 -26.23 -13.01
N ARG A 111 1.15 -25.18 -13.73
CA ARG A 111 1.94 -24.52 -14.76
C ARG A 111 2.94 -23.49 -14.20
N GLY A 112 2.83 -23.11 -12.93
CA GLY A 112 3.73 -22.18 -12.24
C GLY A 112 3.77 -20.76 -12.79
N THR A 113 2.73 -20.32 -13.51
CA THR A 113 2.68 -19.03 -14.21
C THR A 113 1.77 -18.00 -13.55
N ASN A 114 1.03 -18.38 -12.51
CA ASN A 114 0.11 -17.49 -11.80
C ASN A 114 0.83 -16.74 -10.68
N GLU A 115 0.31 -15.58 -10.34
CA GLU A 115 0.66 -14.89 -9.12
C GLU A 115 0.13 -15.66 -7.90
N CYS A 116 0.99 -15.83 -6.89
CA CYS A 116 0.66 -16.56 -5.67
C CYS A 116 0.35 -15.55 -4.56
N HIS A 117 -0.91 -15.47 -4.17
CA HIS A 117 -1.37 -14.51 -3.17
C HIS A 117 -2.58 -15.03 -2.41
N ALA A 118 -2.87 -14.42 -1.27
CA ALA A 118 -4.05 -14.74 -0.49
C ALA A 118 -4.67 -13.50 0.15
N TRP A 119 -5.98 -13.52 0.27
CA TRP A 119 -6.72 -12.70 1.20
C TRP A 119 -7.02 -13.54 2.44
N MET A 120 -6.68 -13.03 3.62
CA MET A 120 -6.96 -13.68 4.90
C MET A 120 -7.42 -12.67 5.94
N GLY A 121 -8.17 -13.13 6.92
CA GLY A 121 -8.67 -12.23 7.96
C GLY A 121 -9.28 -12.95 9.14
N THR A 122 -9.54 -12.17 10.17
CA THR A 122 -10.31 -12.63 11.33
C THR A 122 -11.36 -11.59 11.68
N ARG A 123 -12.59 -12.07 11.94
CA ARG A 123 -13.67 -11.29 12.52
C ARG A 123 -13.97 -11.85 13.91
N PHE A 124 -14.02 -11.00 14.94
CA PHE A 124 -14.02 -11.45 16.30
C PHE A 124 -14.69 -10.45 17.24
N GLN A 125 -15.10 -10.92 18.41
CA GLN A 125 -15.47 -10.12 19.55
C GLN A 125 -14.27 -9.97 20.48
N ALA A 126 -13.93 -8.76 20.90
CA ALA A 126 -12.81 -8.52 21.81
C ALA A 126 -13.05 -9.14 23.22
N SER A 127 -14.31 -9.14 23.65
CA SER A 127 -14.79 -9.79 24.88
C SER A 127 -16.19 -10.38 24.64
N PRO A 128 -16.68 -11.26 25.54
CA PRO A 128 -18.04 -11.81 25.43
C PRO A 128 -19.09 -10.72 25.29
N GLY A 129 -19.90 -10.78 24.23
CA GLY A 129 -20.98 -9.83 23.95
C GLY A 129 -20.53 -8.46 23.39
N ALA A 130 -19.23 -8.24 23.18
CA ALA A 130 -18.73 -7.02 22.54
C ALA A 130 -19.16 -6.97 21.05
N GLY A 131 -19.15 -5.76 20.48
CA GLY A 131 -19.36 -5.60 19.06
C GLY A 131 -18.22 -6.19 18.23
N ASP A 132 -18.53 -6.49 16.97
CA ASP A 132 -17.60 -7.14 16.06
C ASP A 132 -16.43 -6.21 15.70
N SER A 133 -15.27 -6.82 15.63
CA SER A 133 -14.03 -6.23 15.09
C SER A 133 -13.46 -7.13 14.02
N GLN A 134 -12.71 -6.56 13.09
CA GLN A 134 -12.17 -7.30 11.94
C GLN A 134 -10.77 -6.82 11.59
N ILE A 135 -9.93 -7.77 11.20
CA ILE A 135 -8.62 -7.52 10.60
C ILE A 135 -8.58 -8.24 9.27
N LEU A 136 -8.28 -7.52 8.21
CA LEU A 136 -8.07 -8.07 6.86
C LEU A 136 -6.61 -7.91 6.47
N LEU A 137 -6.05 -8.94 5.85
CA LEU A 137 -4.71 -8.94 5.26
C LEU A 137 -4.79 -9.35 3.79
N HIS A 138 -3.95 -8.74 2.98
CA HIS A 138 -3.52 -9.34 1.72
C HIS A 138 -2.05 -9.71 1.82
N VAL A 139 -1.71 -10.91 1.34
CA VAL A 139 -0.34 -11.42 1.37
C VAL A 139 0.06 -11.96 0.01
N ARG A 140 1.35 -11.81 -0.33
CA ARG A 140 1.98 -12.41 -1.51
C ARG A 140 2.95 -13.49 -1.05
N MET A 141 2.79 -14.69 -1.59
CA MET A 141 3.67 -15.82 -1.30
C MET A 141 4.85 -15.80 -2.25
N LEU A 142 6.07 -15.74 -1.70
CA LEU A 142 7.31 -15.58 -2.46
C LEU A 142 8.08 -16.88 -2.63
N ASP A 143 7.79 -17.89 -1.82
CA ASP A 143 8.36 -19.23 -1.94
C ASP A 143 8.06 -19.85 -3.31
N SER A 144 8.99 -20.62 -3.84
CA SER A 144 8.84 -21.29 -5.14
C SER A 144 8.03 -22.59 -5.09
N GLU A 145 7.88 -23.19 -3.92
CA GLU A 145 7.22 -24.48 -3.72
C GLU A 145 5.89 -24.33 -2.97
N ASN A 146 4.83 -25.05 -3.44
CA ASN A 146 3.51 -25.01 -2.84
C ASN A 146 3.51 -25.35 -1.35
N GLN A 147 4.29 -26.34 -0.93
CA GLN A 147 4.36 -26.73 0.47
C GLN A 147 4.90 -25.61 1.35
N GLN A 148 5.92 -24.89 0.87
CA GLN A 148 6.48 -23.74 1.58
C GLN A 148 5.50 -22.56 1.63
N GLN A 149 4.76 -22.31 0.54
CA GLN A 149 3.71 -21.30 0.50
C GLN A 149 2.61 -21.59 1.52
N GLN A 150 2.13 -22.83 1.59
CA GLN A 150 1.11 -23.28 2.54
C GLN A 150 1.61 -23.15 3.99
N GLU A 151 2.85 -23.56 4.26
CA GLU A 151 3.45 -23.40 5.58
C GLU A 151 3.53 -21.95 6.02
N ALA A 152 3.98 -21.05 5.13
CA ALA A 152 4.06 -19.62 5.40
C ALA A 152 2.69 -19.02 5.70
N LEU A 153 1.65 -19.35 4.90
CA LEU A 153 0.27 -18.94 5.15
C LEU A 153 -0.22 -19.42 6.51
N GLY A 154 0.03 -20.69 6.85
CA GLY A 154 -0.36 -21.28 8.14
C GLY A 154 0.23 -20.49 9.31
N ILE A 155 1.51 -20.10 9.22
CA ILE A 155 2.20 -19.33 10.26
C ILE A 155 1.61 -17.90 10.38
N VAL A 156 1.42 -17.19 9.26
CA VAL A 156 0.82 -15.85 9.28
C VAL A 156 -0.59 -15.89 9.85
N GLY A 157 -1.40 -16.89 9.47
CA GLY A 157 -2.77 -17.03 9.98
C GLY A 157 -2.81 -17.26 11.49
N VAL A 158 -1.90 -18.10 12.06
CA VAL A 158 -1.78 -18.26 13.52
C VAL A 158 -1.37 -16.95 14.18
N ASN A 159 -0.38 -16.23 13.60
CA ASN A 159 0.06 -14.94 14.13
C ASN A 159 -1.07 -13.91 14.12
N LEU A 160 -1.89 -13.88 13.06
CA LEU A 160 -3.05 -13.00 12.95
C LEU A 160 -4.11 -13.31 14.01
N VAL A 161 -4.51 -14.57 14.16
CA VAL A 161 -5.51 -15.00 15.15
C VAL A 161 -5.01 -14.69 16.58
N TYR A 162 -3.76 -15.02 16.87
CA TYR A 162 -3.14 -14.67 18.15
C TYR A 162 -3.10 -13.17 18.38
N GLY A 163 -2.70 -12.39 17.38
CA GLY A 163 -2.65 -10.93 17.44
C GLY A 163 -4.01 -10.30 17.69
N ALA A 164 -5.07 -10.82 17.06
CA ALA A 164 -6.43 -10.34 17.25
C ALA A 164 -6.94 -10.48 18.70
N PHE A 165 -6.48 -11.52 19.43
CA PHE A 165 -6.92 -11.73 20.82
C PHE A 165 -6.02 -11.12 21.86
N TYR A 166 -4.72 -11.03 21.63
CA TYR A 166 -3.75 -10.67 22.65
C TYR A 166 -2.98 -9.39 22.35
N ARG A 167 -3.28 -8.73 21.22
CA ARG A 167 -2.60 -7.49 20.78
C ARG A 167 -3.56 -6.51 20.08
N ALA A 168 -4.86 -6.68 20.21
CA ALA A 168 -5.83 -5.79 19.55
C ALA A 168 -5.74 -4.33 20.06
N ASP A 169 -5.33 -4.12 21.29
CA ASP A 169 -5.07 -2.83 21.92
C ASP A 169 -3.72 -2.20 21.51
N GLU A 170 -2.83 -2.97 20.87
CA GLU A 170 -1.51 -2.55 20.39
C GLU A 170 -1.34 -2.92 18.89
N PRO A 171 -2.10 -2.31 17.94
CA PRO A 171 -2.13 -2.72 16.54
C PRO A 171 -0.75 -2.68 15.85
N GLU A 172 0.13 -1.75 16.23
CA GLU A 172 1.50 -1.72 15.71
C GLU A 172 2.29 -2.98 16.11
N ARG A 173 2.16 -3.43 17.35
CA ARG A 173 2.80 -4.68 17.81
C ARG A 173 2.17 -5.92 17.22
N LEU A 174 0.87 -5.85 16.89
CA LEU A 174 0.23 -6.91 16.11
C LEU A 174 0.91 -7.04 14.76
N ILE A 175 1.07 -5.93 14.03
CA ILE A 175 1.76 -5.90 12.73
C ILE A 175 3.19 -6.44 12.85
N GLU A 176 3.98 -5.99 13.84
CA GLU A 176 5.34 -6.47 14.09
C GLU A 176 5.40 -8.00 14.24
N SER A 177 4.35 -8.61 14.79
CA SER A 177 4.31 -10.05 15.08
C SER A 177 3.75 -10.92 13.95
N LEU A 178 3.28 -10.33 12.85
CA LEU A 178 2.68 -11.10 11.74
C LEU A 178 3.66 -12.08 11.10
N LEU A 179 4.94 -11.71 11.04
CA LEU A 179 6.00 -12.54 10.48
C LEU A 179 6.85 -13.24 11.54
N ASP A 180 6.38 -13.36 12.80
CA ASP A 180 7.08 -14.20 13.79
C ASP A 180 7.22 -15.62 13.27
N GLY A 181 8.46 -16.11 13.20
CA GLY A 181 8.79 -17.45 12.66
C GLY A 181 8.92 -17.50 11.12
N LEU A 182 8.85 -16.37 10.44
CA LEU A 182 9.03 -16.24 8.99
C LEU A 182 10.05 -15.15 8.64
N SER A 183 10.55 -15.19 7.39
CA SER A 183 11.32 -14.11 6.80
C SER A 183 10.52 -13.41 5.71
N ILE A 184 10.87 -12.15 5.45
CA ILE A 184 10.28 -11.34 4.37
C ILE A 184 10.53 -11.90 2.97
N ASP A 185 11.50 -12.81 2.82
CA ASP A 185 11.79 -13.48 1.55
C ASP A 185 10.77 -14.58 1.22
N ARG A 186 9.99 -15.04 2.21
CA ARG A 186 8.98 -16.10 2.05
C ARG A 186 7.59 -15.57 1.77
N ILE A 187 7.23 -14.45 2.39
CA ILE A 187 5.89 -13.89 2.32
C ILE A 187 5.94 -12.37 2.55
N GLU A 188 5.17 -11.64 1.78
CA GLU A 188 5.00 -10.20 1.87
C GLU A 188 3.56 -9.91 2.37
N VAL A 189 3.41 -9.00 3.33
CA VAL A 189 2.11 -8.47 3.76
C VAL A 189 1.96 -7.08 3.16
N ASP A 190 1.27 -6.96 2.02
CA ASP A 190 1.21 -5.71 1.25
C ASP A 190 -0.03 -4.86 1.54
N MET A 191 -0.98 -5.39 2.35
CA MET A 191 -2.14 -4.65 2.81
C MET A 191 -2.61 -5.18 4.16
N ILE A 192 -2.99 -4.27 5.07
CA ILE A 192 -3.69 -4.55 6.31
C ILE A 192 -4.79 -3.52 6.54
N GLU A 193 -5.93 -3.98 7.06
CA GLU A 193 -7.02 -3.10 7.46
C GLU A 193 -7.63 -3.55 8.79
N PHE A 194 -7.82 -2.60 9.67
CA PHE A 194 -8.48 -2.76 10.95
C PHE A 194 -9.83 -2.06 10.93
N SER A 195 -10.88 -2.72 11.41
CA SER A 195 -12.22 -2.15 11.49
C SER A 195 -13.03 -2.70 12.65
N GLY A 196 -14.10 -2.01 13.04
CA GLY A 196 -15.02 -2.42 14.10
C GLY A 196 -14.68 -1.84 15.46
N GLU A 197 -15.30 -2.41 16.51
CA GLU A 197 -15.37 -1.78 17.83
C GLU A 197 -13.99 -1.62 18.50
N ALA A 198 -13.16 -2.64 18.45
CA ALA A 198 -11.82 -2.62 19.05
C ALA A 198 -10.85 -1.66 18.37
N PHE A 199 -11.15 -1.25 17.14
CA PHE A 199 -10.24 -0.47 16.29
C PHE A 199 -10.76 0.91 15.90
N ARG A 200 -11.70 1.47 16.67
CA ARG A 200 -12.31 2.80 16.36
C ARG A 200 -11.29 3.93 16.26
N GLU A 201 -10.23 3.85 17.05
CA GLU A 201 -9.16 4.86 17.11
C GLU A 201 -7.97 4.53 16.18
N VAL A 202 -8.04 3.42 15.44
CA VAL A 202 -6.94 2.98 14.56
C VAL A 202 -7.05 3.68 13.20
N ASP A 203 -6.01 4.41 12.84
CA ASP A 203 -5.88 5.01 11.50
C ASP A 203 -5.15 4.05 10.56
N ASN A 204 -5.87 3.50 9.58
CA ASN A 204 -5.33 2.55 8.62
C ASN A 204 -4.23 3.14 7.70
N ARG A 205 -4.15 4.47 7.57
CA ARG A 205 -3.05 5.14 6.85
C ARG A 205 -1.74 4.99 7.63
N VAL A 206 -1.81 5.12 8.95
CA VAL A 206 -0.66 4.88 9.85
C VAL A 206 -0.27 3.41 9.85
N MET A 207 -1.24 2.49 9.83
CA MET A 207 -0.96 1.04 9.75
C MET A 207 -0.31 0.65 8.42
N SER A 208 -0.73 1.26 7.32
CA SER A 208 -0.10 1.10 5.99
C SER A 208 1.34 1.63 5.98
N LEU A 209 1.59 2.81 6.58
CA LEU A 209 2.96 3.33 6.77
C LEU A 209 3.81 2.34 7.59
N LYS A 210 3.23 1.76 8.64
CA LYS A 210 3.92 0.81 9.51
C LYS A 210 4.36 -0.46 8.78
N LEU A 211 3.55 -0.99 7.85
CA LEU A 211 3.96 -2.12 6.99
C LEU A 211 5.26 -1.82 6.25
N VAL A 212 5.38 -0.61 5.67
CA VAL A 212 6.57 -0.22 4.90
C VAL A 212 7.77 0.04 5.82
N GLN A 213 7.57 0.70 6.98
CA GLN A 213 8.62 0.94 7.96
C GLN A 213 9.24 -0.36 8.51
N LEU A 214 8.41 -1.37 8.75
CA LEU A 214 8.82 -2.69 9.25
C LEU A 214 9.30 -3.63 8.13
N CYS A 215 9.35 -3.15 6.89
CA CYS A 215 9.75 -3.94 5.71
C CYS A 215 8.88 -5.19 5.48
N LEU A 216 7.62 -5.21 5.93
CA LEU A 216 6.68 -6.29 5.61
C LEU A 216 6.26 -6.23 4.14
N THR A 217 6.29 -5.04 3.56
CA THR A 217 6.17 -4.76 2.13
C THR A 217 7.07 -3.57 1.76
N PRO A 218 7.56 -3.47 0.53
CA PRO A 218 8.28 -2.29 0.09
C PRO A 218 7.39 -1.09 -0.24
N ALA A 219 6.06 -1.29 -0.40
CA ALA A 219 5.12 -0.21 -0.67
C ALA A 219 3.69 -0.56 -0.26
N ALA A 220 2.93 0.45 0.15
CA ALA A 220 1.51 0.35 0.52
C ALA A 220 0.70 1.48 -0.10
N VAL A 221 -0.55 1.20 -0.49
CA VAL A 221 -1.46 2.16 -1.14
C VAL A 221 -2.74 2.29 -0.35
N PHE A 222 -3.23 3.53 -0.25
CA PHE A 222 -4.50 3.84 0.39
C PHE A 222 -5.10 5.13 -0.20
N THR A 223 -6.40 5.33 -0.01
CA THR A 223 -7.02 6.62 -0.32
C THR A 223 -6.68 7.65 0.75
N ALA A 224 -6.68 8.92 0.40
CA ALA A 224 -6.45 9.98 1.39
C ALA A 224 -7.51 9.99 2.52
N THR A 225 -8.67 9.37 2.30
CA THR A 225 -9.72 9.18 3.31
C THR A 225 -9.50 7.99 4.24
N GLY A 226 -8.45 7.19 4.02
CA GLY A 226 -8.03 6.10 4.91
C GLY A 226 -8.50 4.70 4.49
N GLU A 227 -9.10 4.55 3.31
CA GLU A 227 -9.40 3.23 2.75
C GLU A 227 -8.11 2.59 2.25
N THR A 228 -7.79 1.40 2.74
CA THR A 228 -6.62 0.64 2.28
C THR A 228 -6.92 -0.03 0.94
N LEU A 229 -5.95 0.04 0.03
CA LEU A 229 -6.08 -0.48 -1.32
C LEU A 229 -5.02 -1.56 -1.57
N GLN A 230 -5.42 -2.62 -2.27
CA GLN A 230 -4.48 -3.61 -2.75
C GLN A 230 -4.03 -3.20 -4.16
N VAL A 231 -2.72 -3.06 -4.34
CA VAL A 231 -2.15 -2.41 -5.53
C VAL A 231 -2.42 -3.15 -6.83
N SER A 232 -2.39 -4.49 -6.82
CA SER A 232 -2.67 -5.26 -8.03
C SER A 232 -4.14 -5.20 -8.46
N GLU A 233 -5.08 -5.04 -7.51
CA GLU A 233 -6.49 -4.81 -7.83
C GLU A 233 -6.72 -3.38 -8.34
N LEU A 234 -6.06 -2.39 -7.73
CA LEU A 234 -6.16 -0.98 -8.13
C LEU A 234 -5.67 -0.76 -9.57
N LEU A 235 -4.53 -1.36 -9.92
CA LEU A 235 -3.82 -1.13 -11.19
C LEU A 235 -4.18 -2.15 -12.28
N TYR A 236 -4.98 -3.17 -12.00
CA TYR A 236 -5.31 -4.22 -12.97
C TYR A 236 -5.92 -3.67 -14.24
N GLY A 237 -5.20 -3.85 -15.37
CA GLY A 237 -5.65 -3.37 -16.69
C GLY A 237 -5.83 -1.86 -16.80
N LYS A 238 -5.14 -1.08 -15.95
CA LYS A 238 -5.22 0.37 -15.96
C LYS A 238 -3.87 1.02 -16.14
N PRO A 239 -3.76 2.06 -16.96
CA PRO A 239 -2.59 2.91 -17.02
C PRO A 239 -2.44 3.70 -15.72
N VAL A 240 -1.20 3.97 -15.33
CA VAL A 240 -0.91 4.67 -14.07
C VAL A 240 -0.01 5.87 -14.31
N LEU A 241 -0.34 6.97 -13.66
CA LEU A 241 0.50 8.18 -13.58
C LEU A 241 0.90 8.40 -12.13
N VAL A 242 2.21 8.39 -11.86
CA VAL A 242 2.76 8.62 -10.51
C VAL A 242 3.46 9.97 -10.47
N GLN A 243 3.18 10.74 -9.44
CA GLN A 243 3.97 11.91 -9.08
C GLN A 243 4.65 11.66 -7.74
N ARG A 244 6.00 11.68 -7.73
CA ARG A 244 6.79 11.60 -6.50
C ARG A 244 6.98 12.99 -5.93
N GLY A 245 6.76 13.15 -4.62
CA GLY A 245 6.96 14.41 -3.95
C GLY A 245 6.84 14.34 -2.44
N ARG A 246 7.29 15.40 -1.77
CA ARG A 246 7.16 15.53 -0.31
C ARG A 246 5.77 15.98 0.11
N PHE A 247 5.04 16.69 -0.76
CA PHE A 247 3.68 17.24 -0.54
C PHE A 247 3.51 17.94 0.83
N ARG A 248 4.43 18.84 1.14
CA ARG A 248 4.52 19.49 2.45
C ARG A 248 4.53 21.03 2.36
N PRO A 249 3.43 21.68 1.98
CA PRO A 249 2.17 21.15 1.43
C PRO A 249 2.23 20.78 -0.05
N PRO A 250 1.15 20.19 -0.60
CA PRO A 250 0.90 20.21 -2.04
C PRO A 250 0.74 21.65 -2.53
N THR A 251 1.46 22.01 -3.59
CA THR A 251 1.48 23.38 -4.14
C THR A 251 0.86 23.43 -5.54
N LEU A 252 0.65 24.63 -6.09
CA LEU A 252 0.23 24.81 -7.49
C LEU A 252 1.21 24.16 -8.48
N VAL A 253 2.49 24.04 -8.13
CA VAL A 253 3.48 23.29 -8.93
C VAL A 253 3.11 21.81 -9.04
N ASN A 254 2.65 21.20 -7.95
CA ASN A 254 2.25 19.79 -7.95
C ASN A 254 1.00 19.58 -8.78
N GLU A 255 0.01 20.46 -8.68
CA GLU A 255 -1.22 20.41 -9.46
C GLU A 255 -0.91 20.60 -10.96
N ASP A 256 -0.13 21.61 -11.31
CA ASP A 256 0.26 21.97 -12.67
C ASP A 256 1.08 20.81 -13.32
N MET A 257 2.03 20.25 -12.58
CA MET A 257 2.81 19.07 -12.99
C MET A 257 1.89 17.87 -13.27
N GLN A 258 0.95 17.59 -12.38
CA GLN A 258 0.05 16.44 -12.51
C GLN A 258 -0.89 16.63 -13.71
N GLN A 259 -1.47 17.81 -13.87
CA GLN A 259 -2.37 18.13 -14.98
C GLN A 259 -1.64 18.08 -16.33
N GLY A 260 -0.47 18.70 -16.41
CA GLY A 260 0.35 18.72 -17.62
C GLY A 260 0.85 17.31 -18.00
N ALA A 261 1.31 16.53 -17.02
CA ALA A 261 1.72 15.15 -17.25
C ALA A 261 0.53 14.28 -17.72
N LEU A 262 -0.64 14.42 -17.11
CA LEU A 262 -1.85 13.68 -17.48
C LEU A 262 -2.31 14.00 -18.91
N ALA A 263 -2.27 15.28 -19.31
CA ALA A 263 -2.61 15.71 -20.66
C ALA A 263 -1.68 15.04 -21.69
N HIS A 264 -0.36 15.13 -21.49
CA HIS A 264 0.62 14.50 -22.37
C HIS A 264 0.56 12.96 -22.36
N PHE A 265 0.23 12.35 -21.21
CA PHE A 265 0.10 10.90 -21.09
C PHE A 265 -1.08 10.38 -21.92
N ARG A 266 -2.22 11.09 -21.91
CA ARG A 266 -3.41 10.74 -22.70
C ARG A 266 -3.19 10.90 -24.20
N GLU A 267 -2.57 11.99 -24.65
CA GLU A 267 -2.29 12.23 -26.06
C GLU A 267 -1.50 11.10 -26.74
N ASN A 268 -0.69 10.39 -25.96
CA ASN A 268 0.31 9.44 -26.47
C ASN A 268 0.00 7.96 -26.19
N SER A 269 -1.10 7.65 -25.51
CA SER A 269 -1.34 6.28 -25.02
C SER A 269 -2.68 5.69 -25.47
N GLU A 270 -3.48 6.42 -26.27
CA GLU A 270 -4.86 6.02 -26.65
C GLU A 270 -5.75 5.68 -25.41
N VAL A 271 -5.45 6.31 -24.26
CA VAL A 271 -6.08 6.02 -22.98
C VAL A 271 -7.36 6.83 -22.84
N GLU A 272 -8.46 6.14 -22.53
CA GLU A 272 -9.77 6.76 -22.29
C GLU A 272 -9.75 7.73 -21.10
N GLU A 273 -10.60 8.75 -21.17
CA GLU A 273 -10.76 9.72 -20.09
C GLU A 273 -11.30 9.01 -18.83
N GLY A 274 -10.63 9.19 -17.69
CA GLY A 274 -10.98 8.55 -16.41
C GLY A 274 -10.39 7.17 -16.18
N ALA A 275 -9.70 6.55 -17.18
CA ALA A 275 -9.07 5.24 -16.99
C ALA A 275 -7.74 5.28 -16.24
N VAL A 276 -7.05 6.44 -16.18
CA VAL A 276 -5.74 6.59 -15.56
C VAL A 276 -5.84 6.61 -14.04
N VAL A 277 -5.11 5.72 -13.38
CA VAL A 277 -4.92 5.78 -11.93
C VAL A 277 -3.83 6.79 -11.61
N SER A 278 -4.16 7.82 -10.82
CA SER A 278 -3.20 8.83 -10.36
C SER A 278 -2.73 8.50 -8.95
N LEU A 279 -1.41 8.33 -8.78
CA LEU A 279 -0.76 8.04 -7.51
C LEU A 279 0.13 9.20 -7.07
N MET A 280 -0.03 9.66 -5.83
CA MET A 280 0.90 10.56 -5.17
C MET A 280 1.84 9.74 -4.30
N GLU A 281 3.12 9.64 -4.72
CA GLU A 281 4.11 8.83 -4.02
C GLU A 281 4.93 9.66 -3.06
N MET A 282 5.04 9.18 -1.83
CA MET A 282 5.99 9.65 -0.81
C MET A 282 6.89 8.49 -0.39
N THR A 283 8.20 8.68 -0.51
CA THR A 283 9.16 7.69 -0.02
C THR A 283 9.39 7.85 1.49
N LEU A 284 9.83 6.79 2.19
CA LEU A 284 10.19 6.91 3.61
C LEU A 284 11.22 8.03 3.88
N PRO A 285 12.26 8.24 3.05
CA PRO A 285 13.15 9.41 3.17
C PRO A 285 12.42 10.75 3.01
N ASP A 286 11.45 10.89 2.10
CA ASP A 286 10.67 12.12 1.91
C ASP A 286 9.78 12.44 3.12
N LEU A 287 9.34 11.41 3.84
CA LEU A 287 8.53 11.53 5.05
C LEU A 287 9.38 11.87 6.29
N SER A 288 10.69 11.58 6.27
CA SER A 288 11.56 11.78 7.42
C SER A 288 11.90 13.26 7.61
N VAL A 289 11.79 13.72 8.85
CA VAL A 289 12.19 15.06 9.28
C VAL A 289 13.16 14.90 10.46
N GLY A 290 14.42 15.28 10.24
CA GLY A 290 15.46 15.09 11.28
C GLY A 290 15.83 13.64 11.56
N GLY A 291 15.53 12.72 10.62
CA GLY A 291 15.82 11.28 10.74
C GLY A 291 14.62 10.42 11.15
N ASP A 292 13.56 11.02 11.68
CA ASP A 292 12.36 10.32 12.12
C ASP A 292 11.11 10.74 11.32
N ILE A 293 10.13 9.85 11.22
CA ILE A 293 8.83 10.16 10.63
C ILE A 293 7.89 10.62 11.75
N GLN A 294 7.48 11.89 11.66
CA GLN A 294 6.51 12.48 12.60
C GLN A 294 5.09 12.17 12.11
N LEU A 295 4.34 11.35 12.85
CA LEU A 295 3.00 10.89 12.44
C LEU A 295 2.03 12.05 12.19
N GLY A 296 2.07 13.12 12.99
CA GLY A 296 1.24 14.30 12.77
C GLY A 296 1.54 14.98 11.42
N ASP A 297 2.81 15.19 11.10
CA ASP A 297 3.22 15.77 9.80
C ASP A 297 2.88 14.84 8.62
N PHE A 298 2.98 13.52 8.80
CA PHE A 298 2.55 12.53 7.80
C PHE A 298 1.04 12.64 7.53
N LEU A 299 0.22 12.63 8.56
CA LEU A 299 -1.23 12.74 8.41
C LEU A 299 -1.65 14.10 7.83
N ASP A 300 -1.02 15.20 8.24
CA ASP A 300 -1.27 16.54 7.69
C ASP A 300 -1.05 16.59 6.16
N ARG A 301 0.01 15.93 5.67
CA ARG A 301 0.30 15.85 4.22
C ARG A 301 -0.79 15.08 3.48
N ILE A 302 -1.25 13.95 4.04
CA ILE A 302 -2.30 13.13 3.44
C ILE A 302 -3.64 13.88 3.44
N GLU A 303 -3.97 14.55 4.56
CA GLU A 303 -5.19 15.37 4.65
C GLU A 303 -5.19 16.53 3.63
N ALA A 304 -4.02 17.11 3.36
CA ALA A 304 -3.87 18.12 2.32
C ALA A 304 -4.04 17.53 0.89
N LEU A 305 -3.62 16.28 0.67
CA LEU A 305 -3.82 15.56 -0.61
C LEU A 305 -5.26 15.09 -0.80
N ALA A 306 -6.04 14.96 0.27
CA ALA A 306 -7.45 14.53 0.19
C ALA A 306 -8.36 15.51 -0.58
N ALA A 307 -7.86 16.69 -0.89
CA ALA A 307 -8.54 17.67 -1.75
C ALA A 307 -8.65 17.23 -3.23
N GLY A 308 -7.92 16.19 -3.65
CA GLY A 308 -7.91 15.67 -5.02
C GLY A 308 -8.26 14.18 -5.11
N PRO A 309 -8.57 13.66 -6.31
CA PRO A 309 -8.97 12.28 -6.53
C PRO A 309 -7.74 11.37 -6.66
N PHE A 310 -6.82 11.41 -5.70
CA PHE A 310 -5.57 10.67 -5.75
C PHE A 310 -5.57 9.50 -4.76
N ALA A 311 -4.90 8.41 -5.12
CA ALA A 311 -4.45 7.44 -4.14
C ALA A 311 -3.02 7.79 -3.70
N VAL A 312 -2.71 7.50 -2.46
CA VAL A 312 -1.40 7.75 -1.86
C VAL A 312 -0.60 6.46 -1.86
N LEU A 313 0.61 6.51 -2.40
CA LEU A 313 1.58 5.42 -2.39
C LEU A 313 2.70 5.78 -1.41
N ILE A 314 2.86 5.00 -0.35
CA ILE A 314 4.05 5.08 0.50
C ILE A 314 5.01 4.00 0.07
N SER A 315 6.29 4.35 -0.14
CA SER A 315 7.27 3.40 -0.63
C SER A 315 8.64 3.53 0.03
N ASN A 316 9.41 2.44 -0.07
CA ASN A 316 10.84 2.44 0.25
C ASN A 316 11.71 2.36 -1.03
N TYR A 317 11.17 2.78 -2.16
CA TYR A 317 11.86 2.77 -3.45
C TYR A 317 12.58 4.09 -3.73
N VAL A 318 13.82 4.26 -3.26
CA VAL A 318 14.60 5.46 -3.55
C VAL A 318 14.91 5.58 -5.05
N PRO A 319 15.48 4.57 -5.75
CA PRO A 319 15.71 4.66 -7.18
C PRO A 319 14.41 4.48 -8.00
N TYR A 320 14.22 5.35 -8.98
CA TYR A 320 13.02 5.33 -9.85
C TYR A 320 12.83 4.03 -10.64
N PHE A 321 13.90 3.33 -11.01
CA PHE A 321 13.77 2.05 -11.71
C PHE A 321 13.08 0.97 -10.84
N ARG A 322 13.28 1.01 -9.51
CA ARG A 322 12.60 0.08 -8.59
C ARG A 322 11.11 0.37 -8.48
N LEU A 323 10.74 1.66 -8.45
CA LEU A 323 9.34 2.06 -8.53
C LEU A 323 8.72 1.59 -9.85
N ALA A 324 9.39 1.83 -10.98
CA ALA A 324 8.93 1.39 -12.30
C ALA A 324 8.71 -0.14 -12.36
N GLU A 325 9.65 -0.92 -11.85
CA GLU A 325 9.52 -2.39 -11.77
C GLU A 325 8.36 -2.83 -10.87
N TYR A 326 8.15 -2.15 -9.75
CA TYR A 326 7.03 -2.42 -8.85
C TYR A 326 5.70 -2.17 -9.55
N LEU A 327 5.54 -1.02 -10.22
CA LEU A 327 4.32 -0.71 -10.96
C LEU A 327 4.10 -1.68 -12.12
N ALA A 328 5.15 -2.02 -12.87
CA ALA A 328 5.08 -2.94 -14.01
C ALA A 328 4.74 -4.39 -13.61
N ARG A 329 4.91 -4.79 -12.36
CA ARG A 329 4.38 -6.06 -11.84
C ARG A 329 2.87 -6.06 -11.70
N ASN A 330 2.29 -4.88 -11.42
CA ASN A 330 0.88 -4.72 -11.07
C ASN A 330 0.00 -4.27 -12.24
N THR A 331 0.61 -3.75 -13.33
CA THR A 331 -0.10 -3.43 -14.58
C THR A 331 0.75 -3.74 -15.80
N ARG A 332 0.11 -4.06 -16.92
CA ARG A 332 0.73 -4.17 -18.24
C ARG A 332 0.49 -2.94 -19.11
N GLU A 333 -0.33 -2.03 -18.60
CA GLU A 333 -0.67 -0.79 -19.27
C GLU A 333 0.47 0.24 -19.13
N PRO A 334 0.47 1.32 -19.91
CA PRO A 334 1.49 2.36 -19.84
C PRO A 334 1.66 2.96 -18.46
N ILE A 335 2.90 3.30 -18.10
CA ILE A 335 3.28 3.91 -16.82
C ILE A 335 3.88 5.30 -17.10
N GLY A 336 3.28 6.33 -16.54
CA GLY A 336 3.79 7.70 -16.52
C GLY A 336 4.42 8.04 -15.15
N ILE A 337 5.55 8.71 -15.14
CA ILE A 337 6.15 9.28 -13.93
C ILE A 337 6.35 10.76 -14.14
N ALA A 338 5.64 11.58 -13.38
CA ALA A 338 5.77 13.03 -13.38
C ALA A 338 6.82 13.45 -12.33
N LEU A 339 7.78 14.27 -12.74
CA LEU A 339 8.90 14.67 -11.91
C LEU A 339 9.53 15.99 -12.39
N GLY A 340 10.30 16.65 -11.53
CA GLY A 340 11.01 17.89 -11.87
C GLY A 340 12.43 17.64 -12.40
N ILE A 341 13.05 18.69 -12.92
CA ILE A 341 14.42 18.68 -13.48
C ILE A 341 15.44 18.12 -12.48
N ARG A 342 15.34 18.46 -11.18
CA ARG A 342 16.27 17.94 -10.16
C ARG A 342 16.25 16.42 -10.09
N ASN A 343 15.05 15.83 -10.15
CA ASN A 343 14.91 14.37 -10.13
C ASN A 343 15.51 13.72 -11.38
N VAL A 344 15.40 14.38 -12.54
CA VAL A 344 16.08 13.90 -13.76
C VAL A 344 17.60 13.91 -13.58
N LYS A 345 18.17 14.99 -13.03
CA LYS A 345 19.61 15.05 -12.73
C LYS A 345 20.03 13.91 -11.79
N ASP A 346 19.22 13.59 -10.76
CA ASP A 346 19.50 12.48 -9.84
C ASP A 346 19.38 11.10 -10.54
N ILE A 347 18.40 10.91 -11.45
CA ILE A 347 18.26 9.67 -12.24
C ILE A 347 19.50 9.42 -13.11
N PHE A 348 20.13 10.48 -13.65
CA PHE A 348 21.31 10.38 -14.50
C PHE A 348 22.64 10.65 -13.75
N ASP A 349 22.65 10.58 -12.43
CA ASP A 349 23.87 10.65 -11.60
C ASP A 349 24.37 9.23 -11.28
N GLU A 350 25.49 8.85 -11.87
CA GLU A 350 26.12 7.52 -11.73
C GLU A 350 26.39 7.09 -10.29
N LYS A 351 26.57 8.06 -9.37
CA LYS A 351 26.85 7.76 -7.96
C LYS A 351 25.80 6.89 -7.31
N HIS A 352 24.54 6.96 -7.79
CA HIS A 352 23.39 6.22 -7.25
C HIS A 352 23.34 4.76 -7.70
N TYR A 353 24.20 4.32 -8.63
CA TYR A 353 24.12 3.01 -9.28
C TYR A 353 25.40 2.19 -9.17
N ARG A 354 26.32 2.56 -8.28
CA ARG A 354 27.61 1.88 -8.08
C ARG A 354 27.48 0.42 -7.67
N ASP A 355 26.38 0.09 -7.01
CA ASP A 355 26.09 -1.27 -6.55
C ASP A 355 25.43 -2.16 -7.63
N LEU A 356 25.09 -1.59 -8.79
CA LEU A 356 24.59 -2.35 -9.94
C LEU A 356 25.75 -2.81 -10.83
N GLY A 357 25.76 -4.10 -11.22
CA GLY A 357 26.80 -4.67 -12.08
C GLY A 357 26.94 -3.96 -13.43
N GLY A 358 25.83 -3.46 -13.99
CA GLY A 358 25.79 -2.67 -15.22
C GLY A 358 25.70 -1.15 -14.99
N GLY A 359 25.83 -0.68 -13.74
CA GLY A 359 25.79 0.74 -13.39
C GLY A 359 24.54 1.45 -13.89
N ILE A 360 24.71 2.69 -14.35
CA ILE A 360 23.61 3.54 -14.84
C ILE A 360 22.93 2.97 -16.09
N LEU A 361 23.64 2.20 -16.92
CA LEU A 361 23.07 1.57 -18.11
C LEU A 361 22.03 0.51 -17.72
N GLU A 362 22.35 -0.30 -16.72
CA GLU A 362 21.39 -1.26 -16.18
C GLU A 362 20.19 -0.55 -15.58
N ALA A 363 20.40 0.48 -14.75
CA ALA A 363 19.33 1.26 -14.12
C ALA A 363 18.41 1.88 -15.17
N THR A 364 18.95 2.48 -16.23
CA THR A 364 18.20 3.08 -17.33
C THR A 364 17.42 2.02 -18.11
N GLY A 365 18.04 0.89 -18.44
CA GLY A 365 17.37 -0.23 -19.12
C GLY A 365 16.20 -0.80 -18.30
N ARG A 366 16.36 -0.89 -16.99
CA ARG A 366 15.31 -1.35 -16.06
C ARG A 366 14.17 -0.33 -15.93
N LEU A 367 14.50 0.98 -15.87
CA LEU A 367 13.52 2.05 -15.77
C LEU A 367 12.57 2.09 -16.97
N PHE A 368 13.11 2.00 -18.19
CA PHE A 368 12.33 2.16 -19.42
C PHE A 368 11.83 0.86 -20.06
N LYS A 369 12.00 -0.28 -19.39
CA LYS A 369 11.67 -1.61 -19.94
C LYS A 369 10.17 -1.81 -20.24
N SER A 370 9.27 -1.25 -19.42
CA SER A 370 7.84 -1.60 -19.40
C SER A 370 6.95 -0.43 -19.82
N GLN A 371 7.21 0.17 -20.98
CA GLN A 371 6.44 1.33 -21.49
C GLN A 371 6.40 2.51 -20.51
N VAL A 372 7.45 2.68 -19.71
CA VAL A 372 7.56 3.80 -18.78
C VAL A 372 7.93 5.06 -19.54
N ARG A 373 7.26 6.17 -19.21
CA ARG A 373 7.58 7.50 -19.73
C ARG A 373 7.75 8.48 -18.56
N LEU A 374 8.79 9.31 -18.67
CA LEU A 374 9.00 10.41 -17.73
C LEU A 374 8.42 11.69 -18.32
N PHE A 375 7.60 12.38 -17.51
CA PHE A 375 7.06 13.70 -17.83
C PHE A 375 7.73 14.71 -16.92
N VAL A 376 8.53 15.60 -17.51
CA VAL A 376 9.46 16.45 -16.78
C VAL A 376 8.91 17.88 -16.71
N TYR A 377 8.64 18.33 -15.50
CA TYR A 377 8.24 19.70 -15.23
C TYR A 377 9.47 20.61 -15.22
N PRO A 378 9.44 21.75 -15.92
CA PRO A 378 10.57 22.66 -16.02
C PRO A 378 10.87 23.38 -14.71
N GLU A 379 12.09 23.92 -14.60
CA GLU A 379 12.49 24.81 -13.50
C GLU A 379 13.19 26.05 -14.03
N LEU A 380 13.26 27.11 -13.20
CA LEU A 380 14.12 28.24 -13.47
C LEU A 380 15.51 27.96 -12.91
N ASP A 381 16.55 28.12 -13.74
CA ASP A 381 17.93 28.05 -13.25
C ASP A 381 18.19 29.15 -12.22
N ALA A 382 18.73 28.76 -11.07
CA ALA A 382 18.91 29.66 -9.93
C ALA A 382 19.94 30.79 -10.20
N GLY A 383 20.86 30.58 -11.15
CA GLY A 383 21.92 31.55 -11.46
C GLY A 383 21.55 32.49 -12.59
N SER A 384 21.03 31.96 -13.70
CA SER A 384 20.69 32.74 -14.89
C SER A 384 19.25 33.22 -14.93
N GLY A 385 18.33 32.53 -14.21
CA GLY A 385 16.89 32.75 -14.31
C GLY A 385 16.27 32.21 -15.61
N GLU A 386 17.05 31.48 -16.43
CA GLU A 386 16.57 30.87 -17.67
C GLU A 386 15.72 29.64 -17.39
N LEU A 387 14.77 29.38 -18.30
CA LEU A 387 13.92 28.19 -18.23
C LEU A 387 14.70 26.94 -18.67
N VAL A 388 14.81 25.96 -17.77
CA VAL A 388 15.37 24.64 -18.05
C VAL A 388 14.25 23.62 -18.18
N SER A 389 14.15 22.99 -19.33
CA SER A 389 13.20 21.93 -19.63
C SER A 389 13.94 20.61 -19.96
N ALA A 390 13.23 19.49 -20.11
CA ALA A 390 13.84 18.24 -20.55
C ALA A 390 14.55 18.40 -21.91
N ASP A 391 14.03 19.25 -22.79
CA ASP A 391 14.61 19.46 -24.12
C ASP A 391 15.93 20.26 -24.09
N SER A 392 16.11 21.15 -23.10
CA SER A 392 17.29 22.00 -22.93
C SER A 392 18.25 21.58 -21.83
N LEU A 393 17.88 20.53 -21.05
CA LEU A 393 18.71 20.05 -19.95
C LEU A 393 20.00 19.40 -20.47
N GLU A 394 21.12 19.84 -19.94
CA GLU A 394 22.43 19.20 -20.15
C GLU A 394 22.76 18.30 -18.95
N ILE A 395 23.04 17.05 -19.25
CA ILE A 395 23.52 16.03 -18.30
C ILE A 395 25.04 15.90 -18.44
N ALA A 396 25.71 15.36 -17.42
CA ALA A 396 27.14 15.11 -17.48
C ALA A 396 27.57 14.41 -18.79
N SER A 397 28.70 14.81 -19.37
CA SER A 397 29.10 14.51 -20.76
C SER A 397 29.03 13.03 -21.13
N ASP A 398 29.35 12.15 -20.20
CA ASP A 398 29.48 10.70 -20.46
C ASP A 398 28.12 10.02 -20.66
N ILE A 399 27.06 10.55 -20.05
CA ILE A 399 25.67 10.00 -20.09
C ILE A 399 24.76 10.80 -21.02
N ASN A 400 25.17 11.97 -21.48
CA ASN A 400 24.35 12.89 -22.25
C ASN A 400 23.78 12.24 -23.54
N LEU A 401 24.54 11.35 -24.19
CA LEU A 401 24.06 10.66 -25.41
C LEU A 401 22.85 9.74 -25.09
N ILE A 402 22.86 9.07 -23.96
CA ILE A 402 21.75 8.21 -23.53
C ILE A 402 20.53 9.07 -23.20
N TYR A 403 20.74 10.15 -22.44
CA TYR A 403 19.69 11.11 -22.14
C TYR A 403 19.03 11.67 -23.40
N ARG A 404 19.82 12.16 -24.37
CA ARG A 404 19.31 12.67 -25.63
C ARG A 404 18.55 11.63 -26.43
N TYR A 405 19.05 10.40 -26.51
CA TYR A 405 18.32 9.30 -27.14
C TYR A 405 16.95 9.08 -26.52
N LEU A 406 16.82 9.14 -25.18
CA LEU A 406 15.56 8.96 -24.46
C LEU A 406 14.59 10.14 -24.65
N VAL A 407 15.10 11.35 -24.85
CA VAL A 407 14.30 12.52 -25.22
C VAL A 407 13.80 12.40 -26.67
N GLU A 408 14.69 12.08 -27.60
CA GLU A 408 14.37 11.94 -29.03
C GLU A 408 13.36 10.82 -29.31
N ASN A 409 13.46 9.68 -28.63
CA ASN A 409 12.51 8.57 -28.77
C ASN A 409 11.20 8.77 -27.98
N GLY A 410 11.08 9.87 -27.20
CA GLY A 410 9.90 10.21 -26.44
C GLY A 410 9.69 9.42 -25.14
N SER A 411 10.73 8.74 -24.64
CA SER A 411 10.71 8.12 -23.29
C SER A 411 10.79 9.16 -22.19
N ILE A 412 11.45 10.30 -22.46
CA ILE A 412 11.48 11.49 -21.60
C ILE A 412 10.83 12.65 -22.36
N ARG A 413 9.89 13.34 -21.76
CA ARG A 413 9.13 14.42 -22.38
C ARG A 413 9.04 15.63 -21.47
N ALA A 414 9.24 16.81 -22.05
CA ALA A 414 8.97 18.06 -21.34
C ALA A 414 7.46 18.27 -21.18
N ILE A 415 7.01 18.62 -19.97
CA ILE A 415 5.64 19.12 -19.76
C ILE A 415 5.54 20.52 -20.34
N ARG A 416 4.50 20.73 -21.15
CA ARG A 416 4.17 21.99 -21.79
C ARG A 416 2.81 22.48 -21.26
N GLY A 417 2.54 23.79 -21.41
CA GLY A 417 1.27 24.38 -20.96
C GLY A 417 1.19 24.60 -19.46
N PHE A 418 2.33 24.73 -18.78
CA PHE A 418 2.44 25.07 -17.35
C PHE A 418 2.27 26.57 -17.09
N GLY A 419 1.90 26.93 -15.84
CA GLY A 419 1.86 28.32 -15.38
C GLY A 419 3.27 28.87 -15.11
N PRO A 420 3.77 29.85 -15.88
CA PRO A 420 5.13 30.38 -15.65
C PRO A 420 5.33 30.99 -14.26
N GLU A 421 4.27 31.52 -13.66
CA GLU A 421 4.25 32.07 -12.30
C GLU A 421 4.50 31.00 -11.24
N ASN A 422 4.07 29.75 -11.48
CA ASN A 422 4.21 28.63 -10.56
C ASN A 422 5.67 28.18 -10.39
N LEU A 423 6.55 28.46 -11.38
CA LEU A 423 7.96 28.05 -11.33
C LEU A 423 8.77 28.66 -10.17
N ARG A 424 8.22 29.66 -9.47
CA ARG A 424 8.86 30.30 -8.31
C ARG A 424 8.31 29.83 -6.97
N ILE A 425 7.39 28.85 -6.98
CA ILE A 425 6.78 28.32 -5.78
C ILE A 425 7.63 27.14 -5.26
N TYR A 426 8.16 27.28 -4.08
CA TYR A 426 8.92 26.23 -3.38
C TYR A 426 8.14 25.77 -2.15
N SER A 427 7.95 24.48 -1.99
CA SER A 427 7.15 23.90 -0.90
C SER A 427 7.67 24.28 0.50
N ASP A 428 8.98 24.41 0.66
CA ASP A 428 9.58 24.77 1.95
C ASP A 428 9.27 26.25 2.31
N ASP A 429 9.25 27.17 1.32
CA ASP A 429 8.85 28.58 1.52
C ASP A 429 7.38 28.68 1.88
N VAL A 430 6.53 27.90 1.21
CA VAL A 430 5.09 27.85 1.51
C VAL A 430 4.84 27.38 2.94
N LEU A 431 5.55 26.32 3.37
CA LEU A 431 5.46 25.81 4.73
C LEU A 431 5.89 26.85 5.78
N GLU A 432 6.97 27.60 5.52
CA GLU A 432 7.42 28.67 6.41
C GLU A 432 6.38 29.79 6.55
N ARG A 433 5.75 30.18 5.43
CA ARG A 433 4.66 31.16 5.45
C ARG A 433 3.41 30.69 6.20
N ILE A 434 3.04 29.42 6.03
CA ILE A 434 1.93 28.81 6.80
C ILE A 434 2.22 28.95 8.31
N ARG A 435 3.42 28.60 8.75
CA ARG A 435 3.83 28.60 10.16
C ARG A 435 4.02 29.97 10.75
N SER A 436 4.47 30.95 9.94
CA SER A 436 4.64 32.34 10.37
C SER A 436 3.32 33.15 10.33
N GLY A 437 2.25 32.59 9.76
CA GLY A 437 0.97 33.30 9.61
C GLY A 437 0.96 34.32 8.47
N ASP A 438 1.92 34.26 7.53
CA ASP A 438 1.91 35.11 6.33
C ASP A 438 0.82 34.60 5.35
N PRO A 439 -0.28 35.37 5.10
CA PRO A 439 -1.42 34.89 4.32
C PRO A 439 -1.11 34.62 2.85
N SER A 440 0.02 35.09 2.33
CA SER A 440 0.39 34.95 0.92
C SER A 440 0.59 33.49 0.46
N TRP A 441 0.76 32.53 1.40
CA TRP A 441 0.83 31.11 1.08
C TRP A 441 -0.42 30.58 0.39
N GLN A 442 -1.59 31.21 0.61
CA GLN A 442 -2.87 30.78 0.05
C GLN A 442 -2.90 30.88 -1.48
N GLU A 443 -2.14 31.81 -2.06
CA GLU A 443 -1.99 31.99 -3.50
C GLU A 443 -1.00 30.98 -4.14
N MET A 444 -0.29 30.19 -3.32
CA MET A 444 0.75 29.26 -3.75
C MET A 444 0.30 27.79 -3.74
N VAL A 445 -0.89 27.53 -3.22
CA VAL A 445 -1.48 26.20 -3.11
C VAL A 445 -2.85 26.16 -3.79
N PRO A 446 -3.32 24.97 -4.23
CA PRO A 446 -4.70 24.84 -4.72
C PRO A 446 -5.71 25.30 -3.66
N SER A 447 -6.81 25.93 -4.10
CA SER A 447 -7.82 26.49 -3.19
C SER A 447 -8.40 25.45 -2.21
N ALA A 448 -8.61 24.22 -2.65
CA ALA A 448 -9.06 23.12 -1.81
C ALA A 448 -8.03 22.72 -0.75
N VAL A 449 -6.73 22.77 -1.09
CA VAL A 449 -5.63 22.54 -0.14
C VAL A 449 -5.59 23.67 0.89
N ALA A 450 -5.74 24.94 0.46
CA ALA A 450 -5.78 26.08 1.37
C ALA A 450 -6.95 25.95 2.37
N GLN A 451 -8.13 25.57 1.90
CA GLN A 451 -9.29 25.34 2.75
C GLN A 451 -9.06 24.19 3.75
N ALA A 452 -8.42 23.08 3.31
CA ALA A 452 -8.11 21.96 4.18
C ALA A 452 -7.13 22.39 5.29
N ILE A 453 -6.04 23.09 4.95
CA ILE A 453 -5.04 23.61 5.91
C ILE A 453 -5.71 24.52 6.95
N GLN A 454 -6.55 25.44 6.53
CA GLN A 454 -7.22 26.38 7.44
C GLN A 454 -8.24 25.70 8.35
N SER A 455 -9.13 24.86 7.77
CA SER A 455 -10.24 24.26 8.50
C SER A 455 -9.78 23.18 9.50
N ARG A 456 -8.70 22.46 9.17
CA ARG A 456 -8.15 21.35 9.97
C ARG A 456 -6.89 21.72 10.73
N LYS A 457 -6.39 22.95 10.57
CA LYS A 457 -5.15 23.45 11.20
C LYS A 457 -3.92 22.61 10.89
N LEU A 458 -3.75 22.21 9.61
CA LEU A 458 -2.67 21.33 9.18
C LEU A 458 -1.32 22.06 9.13
N LEU A 459 -0.23 21.30 9.16
CA LEU A 459 1.17 21.73 8.92
C LEU A 459 1.67 22.86 9.85
N GLY A 460 1.01 23.01 11.01
CA GLY A 460 1.36 24.04 11.98
C GLY A 460 0.67 25.39 11.75
N TYR A 461 -0.40 25.41 10.94
CA TYR A 461 -1.23 26.60 10.78
C TYR A 461 -1.92 26.98 12.09
N SER A 462 -1.70 28.19 12.57
CA SER A 462 -2.21 28.68 13.85
C SER A 462 -3.45 29.57 13.75
N GLY A 463 -3.89 29.93 12.52
CA GLY A 463 -5.07 30.76 12.25
C GLY A 463 -4.75 32.22 12.16
#